data_d43d0adedfd186b66a8913f134ddbf34
#
_entry.id   d43d0adedfd186b66a8913f134ddbf34
#
_cell.length_a   1.000
_cell.length_b   1.000
_cell.length_c   1.000
_cell.angle_alpha   90.00
_cell.angle_beta   90.00
_cell.angle_gamma   90.00
#
_symmetry.space_group_name_H-M   'P 1'
#
loop_
_entity.id
_entity.type
_entity.pdbx_description
1 polymer ?
#
loop_
_entity_poly.entity_id
_entity_poly.type
_entity_poly.pdbx_seq_one_letter_code
_entity_poly.pdbx_strand_id
1 'polypeptide(L)'
;MPRLKDAPGLPDRFIAGVTVDSANPAHAYAVFNGYSRRWIPGGGVGHVFETWNGGQTWTDISGNLPDIASDALVISHHGLALGTDDGVFTAAEGQGGATTWFRLGAGLPNVVVDDLTAGPNGYIYAATHGRGVWRIRF
;
A
#
# COMPACT_ATOMS: atom_id res chain seq x y z
N MET A 1 -13.96 4.66 -21.56
CA MET A 1 -13.07 4.03 -20.57
C MET A 1 -13.53 4.39 -19.17
N PRO A 2 -13.88 3.43 -18.33
CA PRO A 2 -14.34 3.73 -16.98
C PRO A 2 -13.20 4.31 -16.10
N ARG A 3 -13.58 5.23 -15.23
CA ARG A 3 -12.67 5.79 -14.23
C ARG A 3 -12.76 4.96 -12.97
N LEU A 4 -11.70 4.22 -12.65
CA LEU A 4 -11.69 3.33 -11.49
C LEU A 4 -11.80 4.09 -10.15
N LYS A 5 -11.37 5.35 -10.11
CA LYS A 5 -11.51 6.16 -8.90
C LYS A 5 -12.96 6.41 -8.48
N ASP A 6 -13.89 6.22 -9.40
CA ASP A 6 -15.32 6.39 -9.14
C ASP A 6 -15.98 5.03 -8.78
N ALA A 7 -15.19 3.95 -8.72
CA ALA A 7 -15.69 2.63 -8.37
C ALA A 7 -16.12 2.56 -6.89
N PRO A 8 -17.16 1.78 -6.57
CA PRO A 8 -17.57 1.60 -5.19
C PRO A 8 -16.43 1.14 -4.29
N GLY A 9 -16.29 1.76 -3.13
CA GLY A 9 -15.27 1.46 -2.15
C GLY A 9 -14.01 2.32 -2.21
N LEU A 10 -13.80 3.10 -3.29
CA LEU A 10 -12.64 3.99 -3.39
C LEU A 10 -12.99 5.41 -2.94
N PRO A 11 -12.11 6.07 -2.17
CA PRO A 11 -12.27 7.48 -1.85
C PRO A 11 -11.86 8.38 -3.02
N ASP A 12 -12.41 9.59 -3.08
CA ASP A 12 -11.99 10.60 -4.07
C ASP A 12 -10.75 11.34 -3.54
N ARG A 13 -9.60 10.69 -3.60
CA ARG A 13 -8.31 11.20 -3.15
C ARG A 13 -7.24 10.88 -4.18
N PHE A 14 -6.03 11.41 -3.96
CA PHE A 14 -4.89 11.17 -4.84
C PHE A 14 -4.41 9.72 -4.73
N ILE A 15 -4.45 9.00 -5.86
CA ILE A 15 -3.94 7.63 -5.98
C ILE A 15 -2.45 7.70 -6.29
N ALA A 16 -1.63 7.18 -5.39
CA ALA A 16 -0.18 7.18 -5.56
C ALA A 16 0.31 6.03 -6.44
N GLY A 17 -0.38 4.89 -6.42
CA GLY A 17 0.03 3.76 -7.22
C GLY A 17 -1.03 2.66 -7.29
N VAL A 18 -0.87 1.82 -8.29
CA VAL A 18 -1.67 0.61 -8.50
C VAL A 18 -0.73 -0.55 -8.75
N THR A 19 -0.98 -1.68 -8.11
CA THR A 19 -0.19 -2.91 -8.28
C THR A 19 -1.13 -4.05 -8.63
N VAL A 20 -0.90 -4.68 -9.78
CA VAL A 20 -1.68 -5.83 -10.24
C VAL A 20 -0.95 -7.10 -9.87
N ASP A 21 -1.70 -8.10 -9.39
CA ASP A 21 -1.18 -9.43 -9.15
C ASP A 21 -0.87 -10.12 -10.50
N SER A 22 0.38 -10.49 -10.71
CA SER A 22 0.81 -11.14 -11.95
C SER A 22 0.16 -12.51 -12.17
N ALA A 23 -0.31 -13.16 -11.12
CA ALA A 23 -0.97 -14.47 -11.19
C ALA A 23 -2.48 -14.35 -11.43
N ASN A 24 -3.09 -13.20 -11.16
CA ASN A 24 -4.52 -12.97 -11.31
C ASN A 24 -4.79 -11.51 -11.74
N PRO A 25 -5.05 -11.25 -13.02
CA PRO A 25 -5.25 -9.89 -13.52
C PRO A 25 -6.51 -9.18 -12.99
N ALA A 26 -7.42 -9.90 -12.36
CA ALA A 26 -8.60 -9.32 -11.70
C ALA A 26 -8.28 -8.86 -10.27
N HIS A 27 -7.13 -9.26 -9.72
CA HIS A 27 -6.68 -8.93 -8.37
C HIS A 27 -5.66 -7.79 -8.42
N ALA A 28 -5.94 -6.71 -7.71
CA ALA A 28 -5.07 -5.54 -7.68
C ALA A 28 -5.22 -4.77 -6.38
N TYR A 29 -4.23 -3.92 -6.12
CA TYR A 29 -4.18 -3.01 -4.98
C TYR A 29 -4.04 -1.57 -5.46
N ALA A 30 -4.67 -0.65 -4.76
CA ALA A 30 -4.49 0.79 -4.96
C ALA A 30 -4.05 1.43 -3.66
N VAL A 31 -3.07 2.33 -3.74
CA VAL A 31 -2.56 3.08 -2.58
C VAL A 31 -2.84 4.56 -2.74
N PHE A 32 -3.21 5.19 -1.63
CA PHE A 32 -3.64 6.57 -1.59
C PHE A 32 -2.69 7.41 -0.76
N ASN A 33 -2.23 8.49 -1.35
CA ASN A 33 -1.41 9.49 -0.68
C ASN A 33 -2.27 10.43 0.17
N GLY A 34 -1.65 11.16 1.08
CA GLY A 34 -2.29 12.14 1.93
C GLY A 34 -2.88 11.57 3.22
N TYR A 35 -3.45 12.46 4.02
CA TYR A 35 -4.05 12.13 5.31
C TYR A 35 -5.57 12.13 5.15
N SER A 36 -6.21 11.01 5.46
CA SER A 36 -7.65 10.85 5.21
C SER A 36 -8.53 11.69 6.14
N ARG A 37 -8.12 11.80 7.41
CA ARG A 37 -8.93 12.48 8.44
C ARG A 37 -8.93 13.99 8.34
N ARG A 38 -7.94 14.56 7.67
CA ARG A 38 -7.77 16.02 7.62
C ARG A 38 -8.79 16.71 6.72
N TRP A 39 -9.21 16.04 5.64
CA TRP A 39 -10.00 16.66 4.59
C TRP A 39 -11.41 16.09 4.44
N ILE A 40 -11.63 14.90 4.98
CA ILE A 40 -12.93 14.22 4.89
C ILE A 40 -13.32 13.70 6.28
N PRO A 41 -13.95 14.54 7.12
CA PRO A 41 -14.46 14.10 8.41
C PRO A 41 -15.39 12.91 8.23
N GLY A 42 -15.10 11.80 8.93
CA GLY A 42 -15.86 10.55 8.84
C GLY A 42 -15.53 9.65 7.66
N GLY A 43 -14.55 10.03 6.80
CA GLY A 43 -14.16 9.27 5.61
C GLY A 43 -13.26 8.06 5.85
N GLY A 44 -13.00 7.70 7.10
CA GLY A 44 -12.13 6.56 7.44
C GLY A 44 -10.66 6.84 7.16
N VAL A 45 -9.81 5.81 7.41
CA VAL A 45 -8.34 5.94 7.29
C VAL A 45 -7.84 5.45 5.93
N GLY A 46 -8.68 5.02 5.04
CA GLY A 46 -8.37 4.34 3.79
C GLY A 46 -7.14 4.80 3.04
N HIS A 47 -6.07 4.02 3.10
CA HIS A 47 -4.83 4.25 2.37
C HIS A 47 -4.51 3.11 1.39
N VAL A 48 -4.99 1.89 1.68
CA VAL A 48 -4.76 0.71 0.84
C VAL A 48 -6.09 0.04 0.57
N PHE A 49 -6.35 -0.22 -0.70
CA PHE A 49 -7.58 -0.86 -1.16
C PHE A 49 -7.27 -2.03 -2.06
N GLU A 50 -8.12 -3.06 -2.01
CA GLU A 50 -7.97 -4.30 -2.76
C GLU A 50 -9.20 -4.56 -3.59
N THR A 51 -9.02 -5.02 -4.82
CA THR A 51 -10.08 -5.53 -5.69
C THR A 51 -9.80 -6.96 -6.11
N TRP A 52 -10.83 -7.76 -6.20
CA TRP A 52 -10.79 -9.12 -6.74
C TRP A 52 -11.58 -9.27 -8.04
N ASN A 53 -12.19 -8.19 -8.54
CA ASN A 53 -13.08 -8.22 -9.70
C ASN A 53 -12.70 -7.17 -10.76
N GLY A 54 -11.42 -6.95 -10.95
CA GLY A 54 -10.91 -6.07 -11.99
C GLY A 54 -11.19 -4.58 -11.75
N GLY A 55 -11.34 -4.17 -10.50
CA GLY A 55 -11.58 -2.78 -10.14
C GLY A 55 -13.03 -2.36 -10.10
N GLN A 56 -13.99 -3.29 -10.25
CA GLN A 56 -15.41 -2.95 -10.18
C GLN A 56 -15.86 -2.59 -8.78
N THR A 57 -15.33 -3.27 -7.76
CA THR A 57 -15.53 -2.94 -6.35
C THR A 57 -14.20 -3.07 -5.60
N TRP A 58 -14.04 -2.28 -4.52
CA TRP A 58 -12.83 -2.23 -3.73
C TRP A 58 -13.13 -2.37 -2.24
N THR A 59 -12.23 -3.04 -1.54
CA THR A 59 -12.28 -3.21 -0.10
C THR A 59 -11.12 -2.47 0.55
N ASP A 60 -11.40 -1.69 1.58
CA ASP A 60 -10.36 -1.05 2.40
C ASP A 60 -9.63 -2.11 3.23
N ILE A 61 -8.35 -2.28 2.98
CA ILE A 61 -7.48 -3.19 3.71
C ILE A 61 -6.46 -2.45 4.58
N SER A 62 -6.69 -1.19 4.87
CA SER A 62 -5.78 -0.38 5.69
C SER A 62 -5.65 -0.89 7.12
N GLY A 63 -6.69 -1.58 7.64
CA GLY A 63 -6.64 -2.24 8.95
C GLY A 63 -6.12 -1.32 10.06
N ASN A 64 -5.02 -1.75 10.69
CA ASN A 64 -4.37 -1.03 11.79
C ASN A 64 -3.31 -0.01 11.35
N LEU A 65 -3.21 0.30 10.05
CA LEU A 65 -2.28 1.35 9.61
C LEU A 65 -2.59 2.67 10.29
N PRO A 66 -1.57 3.42 10.69
CA PRO A 66 -1.77 4.81 11.08
C PRO A 66 -2.25 5.64 9.90
N ASP A 67 -2.79 6.83 10.15
CA ASP A 67 -3.23 7.76 9.10
C ASP A 67 -2.01 8.43 8.46
N ILE A 68 -1.34 7.70 7.58
CA ILE A 68 -0.09 8.09 6.91
C ILE A 68 -0.27 7.94 5.40
N ALA A 69 0.26 8.90 4.64
CA ALA A 69 0.35 8.79 3.19
C ALA A 69 1.06 7.50 2.78
N SER A 70 0.43 6.75 1.89
CA SER A 70 0.99 5.52 1.32
C SER A 70 1.37 5.79 -0.13
N ASP A 71 2.60 5.40 -0.50
CA ASP A 71 3.23 5.84 -1.74
C ASP A 71 3.45 4.70 -2.73
N ALA A 72 3.73 3.49 -2.24
CA ALA A 72 4.02 2.34 -3.10
C ALA A 72 3.63 1.03 -2.40
N LEU A 73 3.20 0.04 -3.19
CA LEU A 73 2.92 -1.30 -2.69
C LEU A 73 3.49 -2.32 -3.65
N VAL A 74 4.13 -3.36 -3.11
CA VAL A 74 4.57 -4.51 -3.89
C VAL A 74 4.02 -5.81 -3.29
N ILE A 75 3.74 -6.75 -4.17
CA ILE A 75 3.40 -8.12 -3.82
C ILE A 75 4.71 -8.90 -3.85
N SER A 76 5.09 -9.48 -2.72
CA SER A 76 6.26 -10.33 -2.65
C SER A 76 5.86 -11.76 -2.36
N HIS A 77 6.85 -12.66 -2.40
CA HIS A 77 6.65 -14.07 -2.07
C HIS A 77 6.16 -14.28 -0.61
N HIS A 78 6.41 -13.33 0.26
CA HIS A 78 6.08 -13.40 1.69
C HIS A 78 4.85 -12.56 2.08
N GLY A 79 4.20 -11.90 1.14
CA GLY A 79 3.05 -11.05 1.39
C GLY A 79 3.21 -9.64 0.79
N LEU A 80 2.55 -8.67 1.39
CA LEU A 80 2.54 -7.29 0.92
C LEU A 80 3.62 -6.47 1.64
N ALA A 81 4.27 -5.59 0.89
CA ALA A 81 5.11 -4.53 1.45
C ALA A 81 4.59 -3.17 0.98
N LEU A 82 4.42 -2.25 1.92
CA LEU A 82 3.86 -0.93 1.71
C LEU A 82 4.88 0.13 2.09
N GLY A 83 5.21 1.01 1.15
CA GLY A 83 6.02 2.19 1.38
C GLY A 83 5.14 3.37 1.79
N THR A 84 5.50 4.04 2.86
CA THR A 84 4.75 5.17 3.42
C THR A 84 5.67 6.35 3.70
N ASP A 85 5.07 7.47 4.11
CA ASP A 85 5.84 8.63 4.59
C ASP A 85 6.60 8.35 5.90
N ASP A 86 6.37 7.20 6.52
CA ASP A 86 7.06 6.78 7.76
C ASP A 86 7.56 5.34 7.66
N GLY A 87 8.34 5.05 6.62
CA GLY A 87 8.98 3.75 6.43
C GLY A 87 8.14 2.72 5.72
N VAL A 88 8.44 1.46 5.98
CA VAL A 88 7.84 0.30 5.30
C VAL A 88 7.00 -0.52 6.27
N PHE A 89 5.82 -0.93 5.82
CA PHE A 89 4.95 -1.87 6.54
C PHE A 89 4.76 -3.14 5.72
N THR A 90 4.43 -4.23 6.40
CA THR A 90 4.18 -5.53 5.77
C THR A 90 2.89 -6.13 6.31
N ALA A 91 2.21 -6.91 5.48
CA ALA A 91 1.02 -7.67 5.86
C ALA A 91 0.92 -8.95 5.04
N ALA A 92 0.23 -9.95 5.59
CA ALA A 92 -0.15 -11.13 4.81
C ALA A 92 -1.28 -10.78 3.84
N GLU A 93 -1.30 -11.42 2.68
CA GLU A 93 -2.40 -11.30 1.75
C GLU A 93 -3.66 -12.02 2.23
N GLY A 94 -4.82 -11.65 1.67
CA GLY A 94 -6.07 -12.39 1.85
C GLY A 94 -6.79 -12.17 3.17
N GLN A 95 -6.44 -11.15 3.94
CA GLN A 95 -7.08 -10.84 5.22
C GLN A 95 -8.28 -9.87 5.09
N GLY A 96 -8.47 -9.27 3.92
CA GLY A 96 -9.56 -8.31 3.68
C GLY A 96 -9.53 -7.15 4.65
N GLY A 97 -10.70 -6.74 5.16
CA GLY A 97 -10.82 -5.65 6.13
C GLY A 97 -10.14 -5.90 7.48
N ALA A 98 -9.77 -7.16 7.78
CA ALA A 98 -9.04 -7.54 9.00
C ALA A 98 -7.51 -7.53 8.79
N THR A 99 -7.00 -7.00 7.70
CA THR A 99 -5.57 -6.95 7.42
C THR A 99 -4.82 -6.28 8.56
N THR A 100 -3.78 -6.95 9.04
CA THR A 100 -2.91 -6.46 10.11
C THR A 100 -1.54 -6.14 9.53
N TRP A 101 -1.14 -4.88 9.70
CA TRP A 101 0.13 -4.36 9.22
C TRP A 101 1.16 -4.29 10.34
N PHE A 102 2.39 -4.62 10.01
CA PHE A 102 3.54 -4.57 10.90
C PHE A 102 4.64 -3.73 10.28
N ARG A 103 5.39 -3.02 11.10
CA ARG A 103 6.54 -2.26 10.62
C ARG A 103 7.66 -3.21 10.20
N LEU A 104 8.22 -2.98 9.02
CA LEU A 104 9.32 -3.74 8.45
C LEU A 104 10.59 -2.89 8.41
N GLY A 105 11.76 -3.51 8.62
CA GLY A 105 13.04 -2.83 8.48
C GLY A 105 13.52 -2.19 9.79
N ALA A 106 13.85 -3.01 10.78
CA ALA A 106 14.57 -2.54 11.95
C ALA A 106 15.87 -1.83 11.49
N GLY A 107 16.07 -0.59 11.92
CA GLY A 107 17.20 0.23 11.50
C GLY A 107 16.94 1.10 10.26
N LEU A 108 15.84 0.93 9.55
CA LEU A 108 15.40 1.90 8.57
C LEU A 108 15.01 3.19 9.31
N PRO A 109 15.59 4.35 8.96
CA PRO A 109 15.20 5.60 9.60
C PRO A 109 13.75 5.96 9.29
N ASN A 110 13.17 6.84 10.11
CA ASN A 110 11.88 7.45 9.80
C ASN A 110 12.05 8.32 8.55
N VAL A 111 11.59 7.81 7.44
CA VAL A 111 11.84 8.41 6.13
C VAL A 111 10.67 8.10 5.19
N VAL A 112 10.39 9.03 4.30
CA VAL A 112 9.45 8.81 3.20
C VAL A 112 10.04 7.76 2.27
N VAL A 113 9.26 6.72 1.99
CA VAL A 113 9.60 5.68 1.03
C VAL A 113 8.82 5.95 -0.27
N ASP A 114 9.52 6.45 -1.26
CA ASP A 114 8.91 6.87 -2.52
C ASP A 114 8.55 5.70 -3.43
N ASP A 115 9.34 4.61 -3.37
CA ASP A 115 9.12 3.44 -4.21
C ASP A 115 9.65 2.17 -3.57
N LEU A 116 9.05 1.05 -3.94
CA LEU A 116 9.44 -0.29 -3.51
C LEU A 116 9.59 -1.22 -4.70
N THR A 117 10.55 -2.13 -4.61
CA THR A 117 10.72 -3.21 -5.57
C THR A 117 11.02 -4.50 -4.83
N ALA A 118 10.30 -5.57 -5.17
CA ALA A 118 10.58 -6.90 -4.66
C ALA A 118 11.79 -7.48 -5.40
N GLY A 119 12.79 -7.86 -4.66
CA GLY A 119 13.98 -8.52 -5.17
C GLY A 119 13.99 -10.02 -4.90
N PRO A 120 15.04 -10.71 -5.31
CA PRO A 120 15.19 -12.14 -5.04
C PRO A 120 15.44 -12.40 -3.55
N ASN A 121 15.23 -13.66 -3.12
CA ASN A 121 15.58 -14.15 -1.78
C ASN A 121 14.87 -13.41 -0.63
N GLY A 122 13.66 -12.90 -0.86
CA GLY A 122 12.86 -12.23 0.16
C GLY A 122 13.32 -10.82 0.51
N TYR A 123 14.11 -10.18 -0.35
CA TYR A 123 14.50 -8.78 -0.16
C TYR A 123 13.51 -7.83 -0.79
N ILE A 124 13.29 -6.72 -0.09
CA ILE A 124 12.58 -5.55 -0.61
C ILE A 124 13.58 -4.41 -0.70
N TYR A 125 13.61 -3.74 -1.83
CA TYR A 125 14.42 -2.54 -2.05
C TYR A 125 13.51 -1.33 -1.92
N ALA A 126 13.91 -0.40 -1.06
CA ALA A 126 13.16 0.82 -0.79
C ALA A 126 13.96 2.04 -1.25
N ALA A 127 13.39 2.80 -2.17
CA ALA A 127 13.91 4.11 -2.54
C ALA A 127 13.34 5.15 -1.56
N THR A 128 14.21 5.83 -0.86
CA THR A 128 13.83 6.78 0.18
C THR A 128 14.10 8.22 -0.23
N HIS A 129 13.30 9.13 0.28
CA HIS A 129 13.47 10.55 0.01
C HIS A 129 14.66 11.12 0.81
N GLY A 130 15.79 11.30 0.13
CA GLY A 130 16.99 11.90 0.71
C GLY A 130 17.86 10.98 1.58
N ARG A 131 17.55 9.69 1.71
CA ARG A 131 18.32 8.72 2.50
C ARG A 131 18.82 7.54 1.69
N GLY A 132 18.78 7.63 0.36
CA GLY A 132 19.27 6.61 -0.56
C GLY A 132 18.35 5.41 -0.71
N VAL A 133 18.93 4.29 -1.12
CA VAL A 133 18.23 3.02 -1.35
C VAL A 133 18.59 2.04 -0.24
N TRP A 134 17.58 1.42 0.34
CA TRP A 134 17.72 0.45 1.42
C TRP A 134 17.27 -0.92 0.96
N ARG A 135 17.99 -1.93 1.38
CA ARG A 135 17.60 -3.33 1.20
C ARG A 135 17.10 -3.87 2.53
N ILE A 136 15.88 -4.36 2.54
CA ILE A 136 15.20 -4.83 3.74
C ILE A 136 14.84 -6.29 3.52
N ARG A 137 15.14 -7.14 4.49
CA ARG A 137 14.73 -8.53 4.44
C ARG A 137 13.29 -8.65 4.93
N PHE A 138 12.51 -9.34 4.12
CA PHE A 138 11.09 -9.60 4.41
C PHE A 138 10.93 -10.88 5.22
#